data_937892f67d9aa61cc648afff67d583fb
#
_entry.id   937892f67d9aa61cc648afff67d583fb
#
_cell.length_a   1.000
_cell.length_b   1.000
_cell.length_c   1.000
_cell.angle_alpha   90.00
_cell.angle_beta   90.00
_cell.angle_gamma   90.00
#
_symmetry.space_group_name_H-M   'P 1'
#
loop_
_entity.id
_entity.type
_entity.pdbx_description
1 polymer ?
#
loop_
_entity_poly.entity_id
_entity_poly.type
_entity_poly.pdbx_seq_one_letter_code
_entity_poly.pdbx_strand_id
1 'polypeptide(L)'
;MPSTPAHPPSTDTAAPRTTPDGPSPAPSPPPSPSTPGTAPPPAPAPAAAAAAAAAAAGITTSTPDAVPSPRGAPPPPSVAVPGKRVRAGGSGLPLGDVRREARGVARASVRLDSPTVQHLLNAFVREHGVVAAWEDVMTPTLHAVGRKWQSSGDRYVEVEHLLSWHVSTALRSAPLLRACPEPPPEATPVLLACLPGEQHTLPLEALDAALRERGTATRMLGGAVPAEALTTAVRRTGPCAVVLWSQTRSTADSPLARHLADTRWGVRGARRGPVVLVAGPGWGHRALPGLPRPRELAEALTMLSRTGTSTAHARRSSEH
;
A
#
# COMPACT_ATOMS: atom_id res chain seq x y z
N MET A 1 -46.66 -30.66 53.35
CA MET A 1 -46.70 -31.98 53.93
C MET A 1 -47.94 -32.67 53.39
N PRO A 2 -47.99 -33.99 53.12
CA PRO A 2 -46.92 -34.98 52.93
C PRO A 2 -47.01 -35.63 51.52
N SER A 3 -46.17 -36.37 51.05
CA SER A 3 -45.43 -37.59 51.28
C SER A 3 -45.30 -38.38 49.99
N THR A 4 -44.10 -38.75 49.70
CA THR A 4 -43.67 -39.84 48.80
C THR A 4 -44.18 -41.19 49.31
N PRO A 5 -44.30 -42.23 48.42
CA PRO A 5 -43.34 -43.32 48.40
C PRO A 5 -43.08 -43.91 47.01
N ALA A 6 -41.82 -44.26 46.65
CA ALA A 6 -41.13 -45.52 46.87
C ALA A 6 -41.36 -46.61 45.80
N HIS A 7 -40.30 -47.03 45.23
CA HIS A 7 -39.92 -48.18 44.36
C HIS A 7 -40.54 -49.53 44.69
N PRO A 8 -40.51 -50.57 43.83
CA PRO A 8 -39.24 -51.25 43.46
C PRO A 8 -39.21 -51.95 42.07
N PRO A 9 -38.27 -52.88 41.83
CA PRO A 9 -37.57 -53.08 40.56
C PRO A 9 -38.07 -54.31 39.80
N SER A 10 -37.66 -54.40 38.53
CA SER A 10 -37.73 -55.70 37.82
C SER A 10 -36.52 -55.81 36.87
N THR A 11 -35.72 -56.78 37.18
CA THR A 11 -34.71 -57.40 36.38
C THR A 11 -35.32 -58.06 35.14
N ASP A 12 -34.75 -57.82 33.96
CA ASP A 12 -34.82 -58.83 32.89
C ASP A 12 -33.49 -58.90 32.13
N THR A 13 -32.93 -60.08 32.09
CA THR A 13 -31.66 -60.47 31.50
C THR A 13 -31.97 -60.87 30.05
N ALA A 14 -31.36 -60.16 29.10
CA ALA A 14 -31.37 -60.58 27.69
C ALA A 14 -29.95 -60.68 27.14
N ALA A 15 -29.69 -61.83 26.57
CA ALA A 15 -28.43 -62.31 26.00
C ALA A 15 -27.90 -61.48 24.81
N PRO A 16 -26.59 -61.52 24.52
CA PRO A 16 -25.97 -60.75 23.46
C PRO A 16 -26.30 -61.31 22.06
N ARG A 17 -26.77 -60.42 21.17
CA ARG A 17 -26.89 -60.72 19.75
C ARG A 17 -25.56 -60.40 19.06
N THR A 18 -24.96 -61.42 18.46
CA THR A 18 -23.87 -61.31 17.50
C THR A 18 -24.34 -60.60 16.24
N THR A 19 -23.72 -59.51 15.89
CA THR A 19 -23.85 -58.84 14.58
C THR A 19 -22.81 -59.42 13.61
N PRO A 20 -23.16 -59.68 12.34
CA PRO A 20 -22.21 -60.20 11.36
C PRO A 20 -21.22 -59.12 10.88
N ASP A 21 -20.02 -59.58 10.63
CA ASP A 21 -18.90 -58.80 10.04
C ASP A 21 -19.33 -58.04 8.79
N GLY A 22 -19.09 -56.73 8.81
CA GLY A 22 -19.14 -55.88 7.63
C GLY A 22 -17.84 -55.95 6.84
N PRO A 23 -17.87 -55.72 5.54
CA PRO A 23 -16.70 -55.86 4.68
C PRO A 23 -15.60 -54.83 5.03
N SER A 24 -14.35 -55.32 5.04
CA SER A 24 -13.12 -54.55 5.27
C SER A 24 -13.00 -53.35 4.31
N PRO A 25 -12.55 -52.17 4.76
CA PRO A 25 -12.33 -51.03 3.87
C PRO A 25 -11.19 -51.32 2.89
N ALA A 26 -11.45 -50.93 1.64
CA ALA A 26 -10.44 -51.03 0.54
C ALA A 26 -9.20 -50.20 0.85
N PRO A 27 -8.01 -50.61 0.39
CA PRO A 27 -6.78 -49.84 0.59
C PRO A 27 -6.82 -48.51 -0.15
N SER A 28 -6.34 -47.47 0.53
CA SER A 28 -6.23 -46.09 -0.02
C SER A 28 -5.29 -46.07 -1.24
N PRO A 29 -5.59 -45.30 -2.28
CA PRO A 29 -4.73 -45.15 -3.43
C PRO A 29 -3.38 -44.49 -3.05
N PRO A 30 -2.28 -44.81 -3.77
CA PRO A 30 -0.98 -44.19 -3.51
C PRO A 30 -1.00 -42.67 -3.79
N PRO A 31 -0.17 -41.90 -3.10
CA PRO A 31 -0.10 -40.44 -3.34
C PRO A 31 0.42 -40.16 -4.77
N SER A 32 -0.24 -39.25 -5.45
CA SER A 32 0.18 -38.75 -6.75
C SER A 32 1.58 -38.14 -6.67
N PRO A 33 2.43 -38.26 -7.72
CA PRO A 33 3.75 -37.64 -7.71
C PRO A 33 3.63 -36.12 -7.63
N SER A 34 4.29 -35.54 -6.64
CA SER A 34 4.41 -34.09 -6.46
C SER A 34 5.14 -33.51 -7.66
N THR A 35 4.46 -32.64 -8.40
CA THR A 35 5.08 -31.77 -9.41
C THR A 35 6.13 -30.89 -8.71
N PRO A 36 7.35 -30.75 -9.25
CA PRO A 36 8.33 -29.84 -8.68
C PRO A 36 7.76 -28.42 -8.71
N GLY A 37 7.48 -27.87 -7.53
CA GLY A 37 7.02 -26.52 -7.37
C GLY A 37 8.03 -25.55 -7.97
N THR A 38 7.59 -24.75 -8.93
CA THR A 38 8.34 -23.58 -9.41
C THR A 38 8.61 -22.70 -8.20
N ALA A 39 9.88 -22.51 -7.85
CA ALA A 39 10.28 -21.62 -6.79
C ALA A 39 9.68 -20.22 -7.04
N PRO A 40 9.17 -19.51 -6.02
CA PRO A 40 8.70 -18.16 -6.20
C PRO A 40 9.86 -17.29 -6.74
N PRO A 41 9.57 -16.31 -7.62
CA PRO A 41 10.60 -15.42 -8.13
C PRO A 41 11.29 -14.72 -6.94
N PRO A 42 12.61 -14.45 -7.02
CA PRO A 42 13.33 -13.76 -5.97
C PRO A 42 12.68 -12.41 -5.72
N ALA A 43 12.59 -12.03 -4.45
CA ALA A 43 12.09 -10.72 -4.04
C ALA A 43 12.88 -9.62 -4.79
N PRO A 44 12.23 -8.57 -5.31
CA PRO A 44 12.93 -7.49 -5.99
C PRO A 44 13.94 -6.85 -5.05
N ALA A 45 15.13 -6.60 -5.58
CA ALA A 45 16.23 -6.02 -4.84
C ALA A 45 15.81 -4.67 -4.18
N PRO A 46 16.34 -4.32 -3.01
CA PRO A 46 16.00 -3.11 -2.25
C PRO A 46 16.15 -1.79 -3.02
N ALA A 47 16.86 -1.81 -4.14
CA ALA A 47 16.97 -0.73 -5.13
C ALA A 47 15.63 -0.15 -5.58
N ALA A 48 14.60 -0.96 -5.61
CA ALA A 48 13.29 -0.54 -6.08
C ALA A 48 12.55 0.35 -5.06
N ALA A 49 12.79 0.20 -3.76
CA ALA A 49 12.06 0.93 -2.72
C ALA A 49 12.43 2.44 -2.68
N ALA A 50 13.70 2.77 -2.85
CA ALA A 50 14.16 4.16 -2.81
C ALA A 50 13.80 4.95 -4.08
N ALA A 51 13.83 4.32 -5.25
CA ALA A 51 13.30 4.91 -6.48
C ALA A 51 11.79 5.20 -6.38
N ALA A 52 11.09 4.41 -5.57
CA ALA A 52 9.68 4.53 -5.28
C ALA A 52 9.30 5.78 -4.51
N ALA A 53 10.06 6.11 -3.48
CA ALA A 53 9.85 7.32 -2.70
C ALA A 53 10.04 8.58 -3.57
N ALA A 54 11.00 8.58 -4.49
CA ALA A 54 11.27 9.70 -5.38
C ALA A 54 10.13 10.00 -6.35
N ALA A 55 9.47 8.97 -6.85
CA ALA A 55 8.42 9.13 -7.84
C ALA A 55 7.02 9.43 -7.23
N ALA A 56 6.82 9.18 -5.95
CA ALA A 56 5.58 9.49 -5.26
C ALA A 56 5.28 11.01 -5.17
N ALA A 57 6.28 11.86 -5.39
CA ALA A 57 6.15 13.32 -5.35
C ALA A 57 6.01 13.98 -6.73
N GLY A 58 5.76 13.23 -7.80
CA GLY A 58 5.50 13.82 -9.11
C GLY A 58 6.68 14.52 -9.80
N ILE A 59 7.90 14.37 -9.28
CA ILE A 59 9.10 14.97 -9.90
C ILE A 59 9.65 14.01 -10.95
N THR A 60 9.29 14.26 -12.21
CA THR A 60 9.87 13.60 -13.35
C THR A 60 11.31 14.07 -13.54
N THR A 61 12.29 13.29 -13.10
CA THR A 61 13.62 13.41 -13.65
C THR A 61 13.59 12.79 -15.05
N SER A 62 13.55 13.64 -16.09
CA SER A 62 13.83 13.23 -17.45
C SER A 62 15.24 12.69 -17.49
N THR A 63 15.39 11.40 -17.69
CA THR A 63 16.68 10.81 -18.08
C THR A 63 16.96 11.31 -19.48
N PRO A 64 18.06 12.02 -19.75
CA PRO A 64 18.43 12.35 -21.13
C PRO A 64 18.79 11.04 -21.83
N ASP A 65 18.19 10.82 -23.00
CA ASP A 65 18.55 9.76 -23.92
C ASP A 65 20.05 9.74 -24.15
N ALA A 66 20.64 8.56 -24.01
CA ALA A 66 22.05 8.34 -24.31
C ALA A 66 22.30 8.54 -25.82
N VAL A 67 22.87 9.69 -26.18
CA VAL A 67 23.43 9.94 -27.49
C VAL A 67 24.77 9.21 -27.58
N PRO A 68 25.06 8.41 -28.62
CA PRO A 68 26.34 7.73 -28.76
C PRO A 68 27.46 8.75 -29.00
N SER A 69 28.50 8.66 -28.21
CA SER A 69 29.72 9.49 -28.33
C SER A 69 30.47 9.21 -29.65
N PRO A 70 30.88 10.25 -30.40
CA PRO A 70 31.93 10.12 -31.40
C PRO A 70 33.29 10.12 -30.73
N ARG A 71 34.16 9.21 -31.16
CA ARG A 71 35.56 9.10 -30.76
C ARG A 71 36.37 10.28 -31.27
N GLY A 72 37.19 10.86 -30.41
CA GLY A 72 38.50 11.39 -30.75
C GLY A 72 38.61 12.90 -30.96
N ALA A 73 38.97 13.63 -29.86
CA ALA A 73 39.78 14.83 -29.94
C ALA A 73 40.59 14.98 -28.63
N PRO A 74 41.86 15.45 -28.66
CA PRO A 74 42.67 15.58 -27.46
C PRO A 74 42.24 16.79 -26.60
N PRO A 75 42.48 16.76 -25.27
CA PRO A 75 42.03 17.82 -24.37
C PRO A 75 42.90 19.09 -24.51
N PRO A 76 42.31 20.28 -24.35
CA PRO A 76 43.04 21.52 -24.27
C PRO A 76 43.71 21.69 -22.88
N PRO A 77 44.79 22.53 -22.78
CA PRO A 77 45.58 22.65 -21.57
C PRO A 77 44.79 23.33 -20.44
N SER A 78 44.97 22.77 -19.24
CA SER A 78 44.39 23.22 -17.98
C SER A 78 44.88 24.58 -17.56
N VAL A 79 44.01 25.58 -17.47
CA VAL A 79 44.27 26.84 -16.76
C VAL A 79 43.79 26.66 -15.32
N ALA A 80 44.73 26.72 -14.38
CA ALA A 80 44.47 26.62 -12.96
C ALA A 80 43.71 27.86 -12.46
N VAL A 81 42.44 27.66 -12.04
CA VAL A 81 41.67 28.63 -11.26
C VAL A 81 41.87 28.29 -9.77
N PRO A 82 42.14 29.28 -8.88
CA PRO A 82 42.44 29.00 -7.47
C PRO A 82 41.22 28.40 -6.77
N GLY A 83 41.44 27.20 -6.22
CA GLY A 83 40.43 26.35 -5.65
C GLY A 83 39.73 26.93 -4.44
N LYS A 84 38.41 27.06 -4.56
CA LYS A 84 37.51 27.02 -3.41
C LYS A 84 37.55 25.60 -2.88
N ARG A 85 38.13 25.39 -1.69
CA ARG A 85 38.18 24.09 -1.02
C ARG A 85 36.74 23.53 -0.91
N VAL A 86 36.42 22.54 -1.71
CA VAL A 86 35.26 21.71 -1.54
C VAL A 86 35.47 20.95 -0.23
N ARG A 87 34.76 21.31 0.81
CA ARG A 87 34.73 20.54 2.04
C ARG A 87 34.23 19.14 1.67
N ALA A 88 35.05 18.14 1.99
CA ALA A 88 34.72 16.73 1.86
C ALA A 88 33.33 16.45 2.45
N GLY A 89 32.54 15.69 1.69
CA GLY A 89 31.12 15.51 1.89
C GLY A 89 30.70 15.24 3.31
N GLY A 90 29.87 16.14 3.83
CA GLY A 90 29.15 15.89 5.05
C GLY A 90 28.21 14.68 4.85
N SER A 91 28.09 13.83 5.89
CA SER A 91 27.17 12.68 5.95
C SER A 91 25.68 13.06 5.92
N GLY A 92 25.34 14.31 5.60
CA GLY A 92 23.98 14.82 5.55
C GLY A 92 23.23 14.42 4.28
N LEU A 93 21.91 14.24 4.40
CA LEU A 93 21.01 13.99 3.29
C LEU A 93 20.75 15.28 2.49
N PRO A 94 20.63 15.21 1.14
CA PRO A 94 20.43 16.37 0.27
C PRO A 94 18.95 16.80 0.26
N LEU A 95 18.49 17.45 1.32
CA LEU A 95 17.10 17.86 1.50
C LEU A 95 16.67 19.14 0.77
N GLY A 96 17.63 19.99 0.37
CA GLY A 96 17.31 21.28 -0.21
C GLY A 96 16.60 22.22 0.78
N ASP A 97 15.64 23.00 0.28
CA ASP A 97 14.84 23.94 1.08
C ASP A 97 13.55 23.23 1.56
N VAL A 98 13.67 22.45 2.63
CA VAL A 98 12.57 21.74 3.27
C VAL A 98 12.40 22.18 4.72
N ARG A 99 11.25 21.82 5.32
CA ARG A 99 10.93 22.14 6.70
C ARG A 99 12.01 21.66 7.68
N ARG A 100 12.15 22.39 8.78
CA ARG A 100 13.08 22.07 9.87
C ARG A 100 12.90 20.64 10.40
N GLU A 101 11.65 20.19 10.46
CA GLU A 101 11.23 18.88 10.94
C GLU A 101 11.77 17.76 10.04
N ALA A 102 11.67 17.89 8.73
CA ALA A 102 12.24 16.92 7.77
C ALA A 102 13.77 16.79 7.94
N ARG A 103 14.46 17.92 8.22
CA ARG A 103 15.90 17.87 8.54
C ARG A 103 16.17 17.17 9.88
N GLY A 104 15.26 17.28 10.84
CA GLY A 104 15.32 16.55 12.12
C GLY A 104 15.21 15.05 11.91
N VAL A 105 14.18 14.60 11.21
CA VAL A 105 13.95 13.19 10.86
C VAL A 105 15.12 12.64 10.07
N ALA A 106 15.60 13.34 9.05
CA ALA A 106 16.75 12.93 8.24
C ALA A 106 18.02 12.69 9.07
N ARG A 107 18.35 13.61 9.98
CA ARG A 107 19.52 13.44 10.87
C ARG A 107 19.38 12.26 11.83
N ALA A 108 18.19 12.06 12.38
CA ALA A 108 17.91 10.92 13.24
C ALA A 108 18.01 9.60 12.46
N SER A 109 17.46 9.54 11.24
CA SER A 109 17.53 8.35 10.38
C SER A 109 18.97 7.95 10.03
N VAL A 110 19.82 8.92 9.67
CA VAL A 110 21.25 8.65 9.37
C VAL A 110 22.00 8.10 10.60
N ARG A 111 21.59 8.45 11.82
CA ARG A 111 22.15 7.89 13.05
C ARG A 111 21.51 6.58 13.47
N LEU A 112 20.52 6.08 12.73
CA LEU A 112 19.68 4.93 13.07
C LEU A 112 18.99 5.10 14.45
N ASP A 113 18.65 6.35 14.80
CA ASP A 113 18.03 6.73 16.06
C ASP A 113 16.49 6.52 15.96
N SER A 114 16.08 5.26 16.01
CA SER A 114 14.69 4.83 15.89
C SER A 114 13.72 5.56 16.82
N PRO A 115 14.00 5.72 18.14
CA PRO A 115 13.08 6.42 19.02
C PRO A 115 12.84 7.88 18.60
N THR A 116 13.91 8.59 18.22
CA THR A 116 13.81 9.98 17.77
C THR A 116 13.06 10.08 16.44
N VAL A 117 13.32 9.18 15.47
CA VAL A 117 12.58 9.16 14.21
C VAL A 117 11.09 9.00 14.46
N GLN A 118 10.70 7.98 15.23
CA GLN A 118 9.28 7.72 15.52
C GLN A 118 8.63 8.88 16.28
N HIS A 119 9.32 9.44 17.27
CA HIS A 119 8.83 10.57 18.06
C HIS A 119 8.53 11.78 17.16
N LEU A 120 9.48 12.17 16.30
CA LEU A 120 9.34 13.32 15.42
C LEU A 120 8.21 13.14 14.40
N LEU A 121 8.09 11.95 13.78
CA LEU A 121 7.01 11.64 12.85
C LEU A 121 5.64 11.69 13.54
N ASN A 122 5.51 11.05 14.70
CA ASN A 122 4.26 11.04 15.45
C ASN A 122 3.86 12.43 15.96
N ALA A 123 4.83 13.25 16.42
CA ALA A 123 4.58 14.62 16.85
C ALA A 123 4.04 15.45 15.68
N PHE A 124 4.66 15.36 14.51
CA PHE A 124 4.23 16.13 13.34
C PHE A 124 2.84 15.70 12.84
N VAL A 125 2.57 14.38 12.78
CA VAL A 125 1.23 13.86 12.45
C VAL A 125 0.17 14.40 13.43
N ARG A 126 0.47 14.38 14.72
CA ARG A 126 -0.46 14.85 15.77
C ARG A 126 -0.78 16.33 15.62
N GLU A 127 0.21 17.14 15.31
CA GLU A 127 0.08 18.59 15.23
C GLU A 127 -0.54 19.06 13.90
N HIS A 128 -0.08 18.51 12.78
CA HIS A 128 -0.39 19.02 11.44
C HIS A 128 -1.26 18.09 10.58
N GLY A 129 -1.50 16.85 11.02
CA GLY A 129 -2.26 15.85 10.28
C GLY A 129 -1.44 15.09 9.23
N VAL A 130 -2.09 14.07 8.66
CA VAL A 130 -1.43 13.10 7.76
C VAL A 130 -0.96 13.74 6.45
N VAL A 131 -1.78 14.61 5.84
CA VAL A 131 -1.43 15.21 4.53
C VAL A 131 -0.16 16.05 4.65
N ALA A 132 -0.12 16.97 5.63
CA ALA A 132 1.07 17.80 5.85
C ALA A 132 2.30 16.94 6.25
N ALA A 133 2.10 15.91 7.09
CA ALA A 133 3.18 15.01 7.48
C ALA A 133 3.76 14.26 6.26
N TRP A 134 2.90 13.80 5.36
CA TRP A 134 3.31 13.11 4.14
C TRP A 134 4.04 14.04 3.18
N GLU A 135 3.47 15.19 2.86
CA GLU A 135 3.97 16.09 1.82
C GLU A 135 5.20 16.89 2.28
N ASP A 136 5.22 17.39 3.53
CA ASP A 136 6.25 18.29 4.01
C ASP A 136 7.42 17.62 4.74
N VAL A 137 7.22 16.38 5.25
CA VAL A 137 8.24 15.70 6.06
C VAL A 137 8.61 14.33 5.52
N MET A 138 7.62 13.43 5.36
CA MET A 138 7.90 12.04 5.03
C MET A 138 8.46 11.90 3.61
N THR A 139 7.74 12.41 2.61
CA THR A 139 8.14 12.35 1.19
C THR A 139 9.49 13.03 0.92
N PRO A 140 9.75 14.27 1.36
CA PRO A 140 11.06 14.90 1.16
C PRO A 140 12.21 14.13 1.79
N THR A 141 11.98 13.53 2.98
CA THR A 141 13.02 12.75 3.66
C THR A 141 13.29 11.42 2.95
N LEU A 142 12.25 10.69 2.55
CA LEU A 142 12.36 9.45 1.76
C LEU A 142 13.11 9.70 0.44
N HIS A 143 12.77 10.78 -0.25
CA HIS A 143 13.47 11.19 -1.49
C HIS A 143 14.95 11.51 -1.26
N ALA A 144 15.25 12.19 -0.16
CA ALA A 144 16.63 12.55 0.16
C ALA A 144 17.49 11.31 0.46
N VAL A 145 16.92 10.32 1.18
CA VAL A 145 17.57 9.03 1.42
C VAL A 145 17.76 8.28 0.11
N GLY A 146 16.74 8.20 -0.75
CA GLY A 146 16.80 7.54 -2.05
C GLY A 146 17.88 8.14 -2.98
N ARG A 147 17.95 9.49 -3.07
CA ARG A 147 19.01 10.15 -3.85
C ARG A 147 20.40 9.88 -3.30
N LYS A 148 20.55 9.86 -1.98
CA LYS A 148 21.83 9.58 -1.33
C LYS A 148 22.29 8.16 -1.60
N TRP A 149 21.37 7.20 -1.51
CA TRP A 149 21.63 5.81 -1.83
C TRP A 149 22.06 5.64 -3.30
N GLN A 150 21.34 6.20 -4.26
CA GLN A 150 21.70 6.14 -5.69
C GLN A 150 23.12 6.68 -5.97
N SER A 151 23.58 7.67 -5.21
CA SER A 151 24.91 8.29 -5.38
C SER A 151 26.03 7.61 -4.59
N SER A 152 25.72 6.69 -3.66
CA SER A 152 26.68 6.14 -2.70
C SER A 152 26.77 4.61 -2.73
N GLY A 153 26.09 3.95 -3.69
CA GLY A 153 25.98 2.48 -3.76
C GLY A 153 25.17 1.95 -2.58
N ASP A 154 25.50 0.74 -2.10
CA ASP A 154 24.74 0.05 -1.05
C ASP A 154 24.80 0.73 0.34
N ARG A 155 25.49 1.84 0.45
CA ARG A 155 25.46 2.65 1.68
C ARG A 155 24.09 3.30 1.82
N TYR A 156 23.60 3.37 3.05
CA TYR A 156 22.28 3.93 3.41
C TYR A 156 21.05 3.05 3.12
N VAL A 157 21.23 1.78 2.74
CA VAL A 157 20.12 0.81 2.64
C VAL A 157 19.45 0.65 4.01
N GLU A 158 20.25 0.53 5.07
CA GLU A 158 19.76 0.44 6.45
C GLU A 158 19.00 1.70 6.88
N VAL A 159 19.41 2.87 6.41
CA VAL A 159 18.72 4.15 6.69
C VAL A 159 17.36 4.18 5.99
N GLU A 160 17.29 3.72 4.74
CA GLU A 160 16.06 3.64 3.98
C GLU A 160 15.06 2.67 4.61
N HIS A 161 15.53 1.47 5.00
CA HIS A 161 14.69 0.47 5.67
C HIS A 161 14.15 0.98 7.00
N LEU A 162 15.01 1.57 7.84
CA LEU A 162 14.60 2.15 9.11
C LEU A 162 13.58 3.27 8.92
N LEU A 163 13.85 4.20 8.01
CA LEU A 163 12.94 5.31 7.74
C LEU A 163 11.60 4.83 7.22
N SER A 164 11.58 3.93 6.23
CA SER A 164 10.36 3.37 5.64
C SER A 164 9.51 2.65 6.68
N TRP A 165 10.15 1.88 7.57
CA TRP A 165 9.47 1.22 8.69
C TRP A 165 8.78 2.21 9.62
N HIS A 166 9.49 3.28 10.02
CA HIS A 166 8.94 4.28 10.94
C HIS A 166 7.87 5.17 10.28
N VAL A 167 8.01 5.48 8.99
CA VAL A 167 6.96 6.16 8.22
C VAL A 167 5.70 5.30 8.16
N SER A 168 5.82 4.02 7.80
CA SER A 168 4.68 3.09 7.82
C SER A 168 4.03 3.01 9.20
N THR A 169 4.85 2.89 10.25
CA THR A 169 4.34 2.85 11.64
C THR A 169 3.58 4.13 12.00
N ALA A 170 4.10 5.31 11.67
CA ALA A 170 3.46 6.57 11.96
C ALA A 170 2.13 6.73 11.21
N LEU A 171 2.08 6.36 9.92
CA LEU A 171 0.88 6.40 9.10
C LEU A 171 -0.21 5.47 9.64
N ARG A 172 0.12 4.24 9.96
CA ARG A 172 -0.82 3.25 10.53
C ARG A 172 -1.31 3.65 11.92
N SER A 173 -0.49 4.36 12.68
CA SER A 173 -0.84 4.86 14.02
C SER A 173 -1.59 6.19 13.98
N ALA A 174 -1.68 6.87 12.85
CA ALA A 174 -2.31 8.19 12.74
C ALA A 174 -3.73 8.26 13.35
N PRO A 175 -4.62 7.27 13.15
CA PRO A 175 -5.93 7.27 13.77
C PRO A 175 -5.91 7.20 15.31
N LEU A 176 -4.82 6.71 15.91
CA LEU A 176 -4.63 6.68 17.36
C LEU A 176 -4.03 7.99 17.89
N LEU A 177 -3.31 8.72 17.03
CA LEU A 177 -2.65 9.98 17.38
C LEU A 177 -3.60 11.17 17.32
N ARG A 178 -4.67 11.07 16.55
CA ARG A 178 -5.67 12.12 16.33
C ARG A 178 -7.07 11.54 16.46
N ALA A 179 -7.99 12.31 17.05
CA ALA A 179 -9.40 11.94 17.04
C ALA A 179 -9.92 11.97 15.59
N CYS A 180 -10.26 10.81 15.06
CA CYS A 180 -10.83 10.67 13.73
C CYS A 180 -12.33 10.37 13.85
N PRO A 181 -13.18 10.98 13.01
CA PRO A 181 -14.58 10.60 12.93
C PRO A 181 -14.73 9.13 12.52
N GLU A 182 -15.62 8.40 13.15
CA GLU A 182 -15.94 7.06 12.69
C GLU A 182 -16.81 7.12 11.43
N PRO A 183 -16.53 6.29 10.43
CA PRO A 183 -17.40 6.21 9.26
C PRO A 183 -18.77 5.64 9.65
N PRO A 184 -19.86 6.09 9.00
CA PRO A 184 -21.18 5.49 9.21
C PRO A 184 -21.15 3.98 9.00
N PRO A 185 -21.94 3.19 9.76
CA PRO A 185 -21.94 1.72 9.66
C PRO A 185 -22.22 1.19 8.25
N GLU A 186 -23.06 1.90 7.48
CA GLU A 186 -23.43 1.57 6.10
C GLU A 186 -22.50 2.18 5.05
N ALA A 187 -21.42 2.85 5.44
CA ALA A 187 -20.49 3.49 4.50
C ALA A 187 -19.86 2.48 3.55
N THR A 188 -19.97 2.75 2.26
CA THR A 188 -19.31 1.95 1.23
C THR A 188 -17.81 2.28 1.26
N PRO A 189 -16.91 1.30 1.42
CA PRO A 189 -15.51 1.58 1.61
C PRO A 189 -14.80 1.99 0.30
N VAL A 190 -13.69 2.70 0.45
CA VAL A 190 -12.65 2.82 -0.58
C VAL A 190 -11.68 1.64 -0.42
N LEU A 191 -11.46 0.88 -1.49
CA LEU A 191 -10.53 -0.24 -1.51
C LEU A 191 -9.17 0.26 -2.05
N LEU A 192 -8.10 -0.04 -1.31
CA LEU A 192 -6.74 0.38 -1.62
C LEU A 192 -5.86 -0.85 -1.82
N ALA A 193 -5.16 -0.93 -2.95
CA ALA A 193 -4.31 -2.08 -3.25
C ALA A 193 -3.16 -1.72 -4.18
N CYS A 194 -2.01 -2.34 -3.96
CA CYS A 194 -0.95 -2.42 -4.96
C CYS A 194 -1.26 -3.53 -5.96
N LEU A 195 -0.90 -3.30 -7.21
CA LEU A 195 -1.04 -4.29 -8.28
C LEU A 195 -0.14 -5.51 -8.08
N PRO A 196 -0.38 -6.63 -8.79
CA PRO A 196 0.46 -7.81 -8.71
C PRO A 196 1.94 -7.48 -8.91
N GLY A 197 2.80 -7.97 -8.03
CA GLY A 197 4.24 -7.71 -8.03
C GLY A 197 4.67 -6.34 -7.49
N GLU A 198 3.73 -5.46 -7.13
CA GLU A 198 4.02 -4.13 -6.61
C GLU A 198 4.10 -4.12 -5.07
N GLN A 199 5.26 -3.78 -4.52
CA GLN A 199 5.52 -3.82 -3.08
C GLN A 199 5.49 -2.45 -2.38
N HIS A 200 5.42 -1.34 -3.14
CA HIS A 200 5.54 0.01 -2.59
C HIS A 200 4.22 0.48 -1.99
N THR A 201 3.99 0.18 -0.72
CA THR A 201 2.72 0.44 -0.02
C THR A 201 2.61 1.82 0.60
N LEU A 202 3.72 2.49 0.92
CA LEU A 202 3.72 3.76 1.68
C LEU A 202 2.77 4.83 1.14
N PRO A 203 2.69 5.08 -0.18
CA PRO A 203 1.74 6.07 -0.70
C PRO A 203 0.27 5.70 -0.46
N LEU A 204 -0.05 4.41 -0.50
CA LEU A 204 -1.40 3.93 -0.16
C LEU A 204 -1.65 3.96 1.34
N GLU A 205 -0.64 3.72 2.17
CA GLU A 205 -0.75 3.86 3.62
C GLU A 205 -1.01 5.32 4.02
N ALA A 206 -0.35 6.27 3.32
CA ALA A 206 -0.63 7.69 3.49
C ALA A 206 -2.06 8.06 3.08
N LEU A 207 -2.54 7.52 1.96
CA LEU A 207 -3.91 7.73 1.51
C LEU A 207 -4.93 7.09 2.46
N ASP A 208 -4.68 5.87 2.95
CA ASP A 208 -5.53 5.19 3.94
C ASP A 208 -5.65 6.03 5.22
N ALA A 209 -4.50 6.45 5.77
CA ALA A 209 -4.47 7.28 6.97
C ALA A 209 -5.23 8.61 6.79
N ALA A 210 -5.02 9.29 5.65
CA ALA A 210 -5.67 10.57 5.37
C ALA A 210 -7.19 10.43 5.10
N LEU A 211 -7.64 9.32 4.53
CA LEU A 211 -9.07 9.00 4.36
C LEU A 211 -9.72 8.71 5.72
N ARG A 212 -9.07 7.93 6.56
CA ARG A 212 -9.55 7.62 7.91
C ARG A 212 -9.59 8.85 8.80
N GLU A 213 -8.61 9.76 8.68
CA GLU A 213 -8.62 11.06 9.35
C GLU A 213 -9.87 11.90 9.01
N ARG A 214 -10.50 11.63 7.85
CA ARG A 214 -11.74 12.27 7.38
C ARG A 214 -12.99 11.43 7.62
N GLY A 215 -12.92 10.35 8.38
CA GLY A 215 -14.04 9.45 8.64
C GLY A 215 -14.48 8.63 7.42
N THR A 216 -13.62 8.43 6.43
CA THR A 216 -13.93 7.61 5.27
C THR A 216 -13.60 6.15 5.56
N ALA A 217 -14.57 5.26 5.31
CA ALA A 217 -14.34 3.81 5.42
C ALA A 217 -13.34 3.34 4.35
N THR A 218 -12.32 2.60 4.75
CA THR A 218 -11.30 2.08 3.85
C THR A 218 -11.13 0.56 4.02
N ARG A 219 -10.58 -0.07 2.98
CA ARG A 219 -10.11 -1.46 3.00
C ARG A 219 -8.74 -1.51 2.33
N MET A 220 -7.68 -1.53 3.12
CA MET A 220 -6.30 -1.62 2.66
C MET A 220 -5.90 -3.08 2.48
N LEU A 221 -5.57 -3.50 1.26
CA LEU A 221 -5.11 -4.86 0.95
C LEU A 221 -3.57 -4.98 0.95
N GLY A 222 -2.86 -3.87 0.79
CA GLY A 222 -1.39 -3.86 0.85
C GLY A 222 -0.70 -4.15 -0.48
N GLY A 223 0.52 -4.71 -0.38
CA GLY A 223 1.40 -4.96 -1.52
C GLY A 223 1.11 -6.24 -2.29
N ALA A 224 1.51 -6.27 -3.55
CA ALA A 224 1.53 -7.43 -4.45
C ALA A 224 0.24 -8.25 -4.49
N VAL A 225 -0.93 -7.59 -4.49
CA VAL A 225 -2.22 -8.27 -4.43
C VAL A 225 -2.51 -8.98 -5.77
N PRO A 226 -2.74 -10.30 -5.79
CA PRO A 226 -3.05 -11.04 -7.02
C PRO A 226 -4.32 -10.51 -7.70
N ALA A 227 -4.36 -10.55 -9.03
CA ALA A 227 -5.49 -10.05 -9.83
C ALA A 227 -6.83 -10.70 -9.44
N GLU A 228 -6.83 -12.00 -9.19
CA GLU A 228 -8.03 -12.74 -8.76
C GLU A 228 -8.49 -12.30 -7.36
N ALA A 229 -7.55 -12.05 -6.45
CA ALA A 229 -7.86 -11.55 -5.11
C ALA A 229 -8.45 -10.14 -5.16
N LEU A 230 -7.92 -9.26 -6.01
CA LEU A 230 -8.47 -7.93 -6.26
C LEU A 230 -9.91 -8.01 -6.78
N THR A 231 -10.14 -8.81 -7.81
CA THR A 231 -11.48 -8.99 -8.41
C THR A 231 -12.47 -9.55 -7.37
N THR A 232 -12.03 -10.53 -6.59
CA THR A 232 -12.83 -11.12 -5.52
C THR A 232 -13.15 -10.11 -4.43
N ALA A 233 -12.15 -9.31 -3.99
CA ALA A 233 -12.34 -8.29 -2.97
C ALA A 233 -13.34 -7.22 -3.44
N VAL A 234 -13.24 -6.74 -4.68
CA VAL A 234 -14.19 -5.77 -5.25
C VAL A 234 -15.62 -6.31 -5.24
N ARG A 235 -15.82 -7.56 -5.67
CA ARG A 235 -17.15 -8.18 -5.69
C ARG A 235 -17.73 -8.39 -4.29
N ARG A 236 -16.90 -8.76 -3.32
CA ARG A 236 -17.32 -9.03 -1.94
C ARG A 236 -17.61 -7.77 -1.13
N THR A 237 -16.84 -6.71 -1.36
CA THR A 237 -16.96 -5.48 -0.56
C THR A 237 -17.86 -4.43 -1.20
N GLY A 238 -18.08 -4.49 -2.53
CA GLY A 238 -18.86 -3.50 -3.27
C GLY A 238 -18.38 -2.07 -3.04
N PRO A 239 -17.08 -1.74 -3.24
CA PRO A 239 -16.52 -0.46 -2.84
C PRO A 239 -17.06 0.69 -3.70
N CYS A 240 -17.15 1.90 -3.14
CA CYS A 240 -17.49 3.09 -3.93
C CYS A 240 -16.33 3.49 -4.87
N ALA A 241 -15.10 3.24 -4.46
CA ALA A 241 -13.90 3.46 -5.26
C ALA A 241 -12.84 2.38 -5.01
N VAL A 242 -11.98 2.16 -6.00
CA VAL A 242 -10.78 1.33 -5.91
C VAL A 242 -9.58 2.19 -6.31
N VAL A 243 -8.54 2.24 -5.50
CA VAL A 243 -7.29 2.90 -5.83
C VAL A 243 -6.21 1.85 -6.05
N LEU A 244 -5.64 1.85 -7.26
CA LEU A 244 -4.62 0.90 -7.69
C LEU A 244 -3.27 1.59 -7.81
N TRP A 245 -2.32 1.19 -6.95
CA TRP A 245 -0.97 1.73 -6.99
C TRP A 245 -0.04 0.89 -7.86
N SER A 246 0.74 1.58 -8.67
CA SER A 246 1.86 1.01 -9.40
C SER A 246 3.01 2.00 -9.45
N GLN A 247 4.17 1.59 -8.94
CA GLN A 247 5.39 2.37 -8.91
C GLN A 247 6.16 2.31 -10.22
N THR A 248 6.19 1.14 -10.85
CA THR A 248 6.97 0.88 -12.06
C THR A 248 6.07 0.53 -13.24
N ARG A 249 6.57 0.73 -14.46
CA ARG A 249 5.80 0.36 -15.66
C ARG A 249 5.53 -1.14 -15.75
N SER A 250 6.43 -1.96 -15.18
CA SER A 250 6.29 -3.41 -15.18
C SER A 250 5.14 -3.93 -14.32
N THR A 251 4.72 -3.16 -13.31
CA THR A 251 3.60 -3.51 -12.43
C THR A 251 2.29 -2.83 -12.83
N ALA A 252 2.31 -1.86 -13.76
CA ALA A 252 1.11 -1.17 -14.23
C ALA A 252 0.30 -2.05 -15.18
N ASP A 253 -0.87 -2.52 -14.73
CA ASP A 253 -1.78 -3.40 -15.48
C ASP A 253 -3.07 -2.66 -15.85
N SER A 254 -3.07 -2.05 -17.05
CA SER A 254 -4.24 -1.32 -17.56
C SER A 254 -5.42 -2.24 -17.90
N PRO A 255 -5.25 -3.45 -18.46
CA PRO A 255 -6.31 -4.43 -18.61
C PRO A 255 -7.02 -4.74 -17.29
N LEU A 256 -6.28 -5.04 -16.23
CA LEU A 256 -6.84 -5.33 -14.91
C LEU A 256 -7.60 -4.11 -14.34
N ALA A 257 -7.03 -2.91 -14.46
CA ALA A 257 -7.70 -1.69 -13.97
C ALA A 257 -9.04 -1.46 -14.68
N ARG A 258 -9.12 -1.66 -16.02
CA ARG A 258 -10.37 -1.59 -16.79
C ARG A 258 -11.35 -2.68 -16.38
N HIS A 259 -10.88 -3.93 -16.25
CA HIS A 259 -11.72 -5.03 -15.79
C HIS A 259 -12.39 -4.73 -14.44
N LEU A 260 -11.65 -4.15 -13.51
CA LEU A 260 -12.19 -3.74 -12.21
C LEU A 260 -13.19 -2.58 -12.37
N ALA A 261 -12.92 -1.60 -13.24
CA ALA A 261 -13.84 -0.50 -13.52
C ALA A 261 -15.13 -0.95 -14.19
N ASP A 262 -15.09 -2.03 -14.97
CA ASP A 262 -16.26 -2.63 -15.63
C ASP A 262 -17.04 -3.59 -14.74
N THR A 263 -16.50 -3.93 -13.57
CA THR A 263 -17.18 -4.81 -12.61
C THR A 263 -18.46 -4.16 -12.09
N ARG A 264 -19.57 -4.90 -12.14
CA ARG A 264 -20.88 -4.43 -11.67
C ARG A 264 -21.49 -5.40 -10.69
N TRP A 265 -22.18 -4.88 -9.68
CA TRP A 265 -22.94 -5.62 -8.68
C TRP A 265 -24.28 -4.96 -8.42
N GLY A 266 -25.18 -5.68 -7.72
CA GLY A 266 -26.53 -5.25 -7.42
C GLY A 266 -27.58 -5.93 -8.29
N VAL A 267 -28.85 -5.63 -8.03
CA VAL A 267 -29.99 -6.19 -8.74
C VAL A 267 -30.15 -5.59 -10.13
N ARG A 268 -30.86 -6.30 -11.04
CA ARG A 268 -31.16 -5.80 -12.37
C ARG A 268 -31.86 -4.44 -12.29
N GLY A 269 -31.35 -3.44 -12.99
CA GLY A 269 -31.85 -2.06 -12.99
C GLY A 269 -31.15 -1.12 -12.00
N ALA A 270 -30.45 -1.63 -10.99
CA ALA A 270 -29.70 -0.82 -10.02
C ALA A 270 -28.23 -1.25 -9.90
N ARG A 271 -27.62 -1.66 -11.02
CA ARG A 271 -26.22 -2.08 -11.03
C ARG A 271 -25.29 -0.92 -10.72
N ARG A 272 -24.42 -1.13 -9.75
CA ARG A 272 -23.35 -0.20 -9.34
C ARG A 272 -22.00 -0.75 -9.73
N GLY A 273 -20.99 0.11 -9.85
CA GLY A 273 -19.60 -0.26 -10.03
C GLY A 273 -18.69 0.75 -9.35
N PRO A 274 -17.44 0.40 -9.09
CA PRO A 274 -16.51 1.30 -8.44
C PRO A 274 -16.02 2.38 -9.41
N VAL A 275 -15.65 3.53 -8.87
CA VAL A 275 -14.74 4.43 -9.57
C VAL A 275 -13.33 3.90 -9.36
N VAL A 276 -12.60 3.57 -10.42
CA VAL A 276 -11.23 3.06 -10.33
C VAL A 276 -10.26 4.19 -10.60
N LEU A 277 -9.45 4.54 -9.59
CA LEU A 277 -8.34 5.48 -9.70
C LEU A 277 -7.04 4.70 -9.88
N VAL A 278 -6.19 5.16 -10.79
CA VAL A 278 -4.86 4.61 -10.99
C VAL A 278 -3.83 5.61 -10.48
N ALA A 279 -3.02 5.21 -9.50
CA ALA A 279 -2.08 6.08 -8.82
C ALA A 279 -0.64 5.56 -8.93
N GLY A 280 0.31 6.46 -8.89
CA GLY A 280 1.74 6.16 -8.98
C GLY A 280 2.35 6.39 -10.36
N PRO A 281 3.69 6.43 -10.42
CA PRO A 281 4.43 6.79 -11.65
C PRO A 281 4.43 5.68 -12.71
N GLY A 282 4.20 4.42 -12.31
CA GLY A 282 4.16 3.29 -13.23
C GLY A 282 3.17 3.43 -14.38
N TRP A 283 2.11 4.19 -14.19
CA TRP A 283 1.10 4.44 -15.21
C TRP A 283 1.53 5.40 -16.33
N GLY A 284 2.75 5.96 -16.23
CA GLY A 284 3.29 6.89 -17.23
C GLY A 284 2.53 8.22 -17.30
N HIS A 285 2.69 8.98 -18.38
CA HIS A 285 2.05 10.29 -18.55
C HIS A 285 0.77 10.24 -19.37
N ARG A 286 0.50 9.13 -20.06
CA ARG A 286 -0.67 9.01 -20.92
C ARG A 286 -1.94 8.87 -20.10
N ALA A 287 -2.93 9.68 -20.40
CA ALA A 287 -4.26 9.54 -19.82
C ALA A 287 -4.88 8.18 -20.21
N LEU A 288 -5.46 7.50 -19.24
CA LEU A 288 -6.23 6.29 -19.43
C LEU A 288 -7.71 6.68 -19.40
N PRO A 289 -8.43 6.64 -20.54
CA PRO A 289 -9.85 7.02 -20.59
C PRO A 289 -10.66 6.25 -19.54
N GLY A 290 -11.48 6.97 -18.76
CA GLY A 290 -12.30 6.38 -17.71
C GLY A 290 -11.59 5.99 -16.41
N LEU A 291 -10.26 6.19 -16.32
CA LEU A 291 -9.47 5.88 -15.14
C LEU A 291 -8.78 7.18 -14.63
N PRO A 292 -9.39 7.92 -13.73
CA PRO A 292 -8.80 9.10 -13.11
C PRO A 292 -7.45 8.77 -12.47
N ARG A 293 -6.50 9.71 -12.60
CA ARG A 293 -5.14 9.56 -12.09
C ARG A 293 -4.73 10.76 -11.26
N PRO A 294 -4.84 10.68 -9.93
CA PRO A 294 -4.33 11.72 -9.04
C PRO A 294 -2.79 11.76 -9.08
N ARG A 295 -2.23 12.95 -9.00
CA ARG A 295 -0.78 13.20 -8.99
C ARG A 295 -0.23 13.37 -7.57
N GLU A 296 -1.09 13.84 -6.67
CA GLU A 296 -0.76 14.18 -5.29
C GLU A 296 -1.78 13.59 -4.33
N LEU A 297 -1.42 13.47 -3.06
CA LEU A 297 -2.31 12.96 -2.02
C LEU A 297 -3.58 13.81 -1.89
N ALA A 298 -3.43 15.13 -1.89
CA ALA A 298 -4.54 16.06 -1.79
C ALA A 298 -5.53 15.94 -2.97
N GLU A 299 -5.02 15.72 -4.20
CA GLU A 299 -5.84 15.49 -5.38
C GLU A 299 -6.63 14.17 -5.28
N ALA A 300 -5.97 13.08 -4.84
CA ALA A 300 -6.63 11.81 -4.61
C ALA A 300 -7.78 11.92 -3.61
N LEU A 301 -7.56 12.62 -2.51
CA LEU A 301 -8.58 12.88 -1.50
C LEU A 301 -9.77 13.70 -2.05
N THR A 302 -9.48 14.69 -2.90
CA THR A 302 -10.52 15.49 -3.57
C THR A 302 -11.35 14.67 -4.55
N MET A 303 -10.73 13.79 -5.32
CA MET A 303 -11.44 12.89 -6.23
C MET A 303 -12.33 11.89 -5.48
N LEU A 304 -11.82 11.32 -4.39
CA LEU A 304 -12.53 10.32 -3.58
C LEU A 304 -13.69 10.92 -2.77
N SER A 305 -13.59 12.16 -2.31
CA SER A 305 -14.69 12.82 -1.60
C SER A 305 -15.94 13.00 -2.48
N ARG A 306 -15.74 13.27 -3.78
CA ARG A 306 -16.83 13.39 -4.75
C ARG A 306 -17.55 12.07 -5.02
N THR A 307 -16.83 10.94 -4.98
CA THR A 307 -17.42 9.61 -5.16
C THR A 307 -18.33 9.21 -4.00
N GLY A 308 -17.93 9.53 -2.76
CA GLY A 308 -18.74 9.24 -1.58
C GLY A 308 -20.08 9.99 -1.55
N THR A 309 -20.09 11.27 -1.96
CA THR A 309 -21.31 12.10 -2.02
C THR A 309 -22.27 11.64 -3.11
N SER A 310 -21.77 11.21 -4.27
CA SER A 310 -22.60 10.69 -5.38
C SER A 310 -23.32 9.41 -5.00
N THR A 311 -22.66 8.52 -4.26
CA THR A 311 -23.23 7.23 -3.83
C THR A 311 -24.30 7.42 -2.75
N ALA A 312 -24.12 8.38 -1.84
CA ALA A 312 -25.08 8.69 -0.81
C ALA A 312 -26.37 9.35 -1.37
N HIS A 313 -26.23 10.17 -2.40
CA HIS A 313 -27.38 10.78 -3.08
C HIS A 313 -28.21 9.74 -3.87
N ALA A 314 -27.55 8.84 -4.58
CA ALA A 314 -28.20 7.76 -5.33
C ALA A 314 -28.95 6.76 -4.43
N ARG A 315 -28.53 6.56 -3.18
CA ARG A 315 -29.27 5.73 -2.20
C ARG A 315 -30.55 6.40 -1.76
N ARG A 316 -30.52 7.68 -1.41
CA ARG A 316 -31.72 8.44 -0.98
C ARG A 316 -32.79 8.55 -2.06
N SER A 317 -32.38 8.60 -3.33
CA SER A 317 -33.32 8.65 -4.46
C SER A 317 -33.94 7.30 -4.83
N SER A 318 -33.44 6.18 -4.29
CA SER A 318 -34.00 4.83 -4.52
C SER A 318 -34.90 4.35 -3.38
N GLU A 319 -35.00 5.10 -2.28
CA GLU A 319 -35.87 4.83 -1.12
C GLU A 319 -37.17 5.62 -1.14
N HIS A 320 -37.39 6.43 -2.17
CA HIS A 320 -38.62 7.16 -2.46
C HIS A 320 -39.26 6.64 -3.73
#